data_4c63ceb3699c10caa9b4c440088f4702
#
_entry.id   4c63ceb3699c10caa9b4c440088f4702
#
_cell.length_a   1.000
_cell.length_b   1.000
_cell.length_c   1.000
_cell.angle_alpha   90.00
_cell.angle_beta   90.00
_cell.angle_gamma   90.00
#
_symmetry.space_group_name_H-M   'P 1'
#
loop_
_entity.id
_entity.type
_entity.pdbx_description
1 polymer ?
#
loop_
_entity_poly.entity_id
_entity_poly.type
_entity_poly.pdbx_seq_one_letter_code
_entity_poly.pdbx_strand_id
1 'polypeptide(L)'
;PEHISLLDKKRQLYLSGDFLLPRISPNISDNFFDPLDDRLGGYFKYLNQIQVIGSDTKVFPCHDWPFKDGSVRAKDLIKHHNHRLKLILDELKNRSITIMDSIEIIFDRKIGDEQMHFAIGEARAHLIHLDVTGQAKSEMDDRGTVHYSCL
;
A
#
# COMPACT_ATOMS: atom_id res chain seq x y z
N PRO A 1 -2.31 -14.49 2.23
CA PRO A 1 -3.59 -14.94 1.65
C PRO A 1 -3.97 -14.03 0.51
N GLU A 2 -4.47 -14.64 -0.54
CA GLU A 2 -4.89 -13.92 -1.74
C GLU A 2 -6.25 -13.27 -1.51
N HIS A 3 -6.43 -12.09 -2.10
CA HIS A 3 -7.70 -11.38 -2.05
C HIS A 3 -8.53 -11.71 -3.30
N ILE A 4 -9.82 -11.98 -3.10
CA ILE A 4 -10.77 -12.23 -4.18
C ILE A 4 -11.78 -11.10 -4.24
N SER A 5 -12.00 -10.56 -5.43
CA SER A 5 -13.07 -9.61 -5.71
C SER A 5 -13.92 -10.12 -6.87
N LEU A 6 -15.20 -9.74 -6.92
CA LEU A 6 -16.16 -10.24 -7.90
C LEU A 6 -16.81 -9.09 -8.66
N LEU A 7 -16.77 -9.16 -10.00
CA LEU A 7 -17.40 -8.19 -10.89
C LEU A 7 -18.56 -8.80 -11.68
N ASP A 8 -19.79 -8.37 -11.40
CA ASP A 8 -20.95 -8.64 -12.24
C ASP A 8 -21.14 -7.48 -13.25
N LYS A 9 -20.61 -7.67 -14.44
CA LYS A 9 -20.70 -6.66 -15.52
C LYS A 9 -22.14 -6.40 -15.96
N LYS A 10 -23.02 -7.43 -15.91
CA LYS A 10 -24.41 -7.32 -16.35
C LYS A 10 -25.22 -6.44 -15.39
N ARG A 11 -25.01 -6.61 -14.09
CA ARG A 11 -25.69 -5.83 -13.05
C ARG A 11 -24.93 -4.58 -12.63
N GLN A 12 -23.71 -4.37 -13.15
CA GLN A 12 -22.81 -3.28 -12.75
C GLN A 12 -22.57 -3.27 -11.24
N LEU A 13 -22.22 -4.44 -10.69
CA LEU A 13 -21.92 -4.62 -9.27
C LEU A 13 -20.49 -5.12 -9.12
N TYR A 14 -19.78 -4.56 -8.14
CA TYR A 14 -18.42 -4.96 -7.82
C TYR A 14 -18.28 -5.20 -6.31
N LEU A 15 -18.03 -6.44 -5.91
CA LEU A 15 -17.72 -6.81 -4.53
C LEU A 15 -16.21 -6.70 -4.36
N SER A 16 -15.75 -5.62 -3.73
CA SER A 16 -14.33 -5.26 -3.66
C SER A 16 -13.61 -5.86 -2.44
N GLY A 17 -14.35 -6.41 -1.48
CA GLY A 17 -13.76 -6.80 -0.20
C GLY A 17 -13.07 -5.62 0.47
N ASP A 18 -11.88 -5.84 1.02
CA ASP A 18 -11.09 -4.80 1.69
C ASP A 18 -10.17 -4.01 0.74
N PHE A 19 -10.02 -4.45 -0.52
CA PHE A 19 -9.03 -3.83 -1.41
C PHE A 19 -9.46 -2.51 -2.04
N LEU A 20 -10.75 -2.16 -2.01
CA LEU A 20 -11.23 -0.87 -2.48
C LEU A 20 -12.26 -0.30 -1.51
N LEU A 21 -11.80 0.49 -0.57
CA LEU A 21 -12.59 1.13 0.48
C LEU A 21 -12.87 2.59 0.14
N PRO A 22 -14.05 3.14 0.47
CA PRO A 22 -14.44 4.48 0.01
C PRO A 22 -13.66 5.62 0.67
N ARG A 23 -13.22 5.48 1.92
CA ARG A 23 -12.63 6.57 2.71
C ARG A 23 -11.21 6.33 3.17
N ILE A 24 -10.90 5.12 3.60
CA ILE A 24 -9.57 4.76 4.12
C ILE A 24 -8.79 3.96 3.08
N SER A 25 -7.46 3.96 3.15
CA SER A 25 -6.65 2.99 2.44
C SER A 25 -6.76 1.62 3.13
N PRO A 26 -6.84 0.52 2.38
CA PRO A 26 -6.70 -0.79 2.97
C PRO A 26 -5.30 -0.96 3.57
N ASN A 27 -5.17 -1.86 4.53
CA ASN A 27 -3.87 -2.23 5.07
C ASN A 27 -3.12 -3.12 4.06
N ILE A 28 -2.07 -2.59 3.49
CA ILE A 28 -1.15 -3.32 2.59
C ILE A 28 0.10 -3.66 3.39
N SER A 29 0.03 -4.74 4.18
CA SER A 29 1.17 -5.23 4.92
C SER A 29 1.96 -6.26 4.13
N ASP A 30 3.28 -6.27 4.33
CA ASP A 30 4.16 -7.29 3.80
C ASP A 30 3.89 -8.69 4.40
N ASN A 31 4.53 -9.68 3.81
CA ASN A 31 4.53 -11.03 4.31
C ASN A 31 5.88 -11.32 5.01
N PHE A 32 5.89 -11.46 6.33
CA PHE A 32 7.12 -11.74 7.09
C PHE A 32 7.82 -13.05 6.68
N PHE A 33 7.09 -13.99 6.08
CA PHE A 33 7.63 -15.27 5.62
C PHE A 33 8.22 -15.21 4.19
N ASP A 34 7.93 -14.15 3.45
CA ASP A 34 8.47 -13.92 2.11
C ASP A 34 8.89 -12.44 1.98
N PRO A 35 10.16 -12.15 2.32
CA PRO A 35 10.66 -10.77 2.36
C PRO A 35 10.78 -10.11 0.98
N LEU A 36 10.63 -10.86 -0.12
CA LEU A 36 10.65 -10.34 -1.49
C LEU A 36 9.25 -10.24 -2.12
N ASP A 37 8.20 -10.57 -1.38
CA ASP A 37 6.82 -10.46 -1.84
C ASP A 37 6.38 -8.97 -1.90
N ASP A 38 6.46 -8.40 -3.09
CA ASP A 38 6.06 -7.01 -3.36
C ASP A 38 4.53 -6.84 -3.32
N ARG A 39 3.98 -6.81 -2.11
CA ARG A 39 2.54 -6.62 -1.86
C ARG A 39 2.01 -5.30 -2.38
N LEU A 40 2.78 -4.24 -2.26
CA LEU A 40 2.37 -2.92 -2.75
C LEU A 40 2.34 -2.90 -4.29
N GLY A 41 3.32 -3.49 -4.96
CA GLY A 41 3.30 -3.65 -6.41
C GLY A 41 2.14 -4.52 -6.91
N GLY A 42 1.82 -5.60 -6.18
CA GLY A 42 0.61 -6.39 -6.41
C GLY A 42 -0.67 -5.56 -6.28
N TYR A 43 -0.75 -4.71 -5.26
CA TYR A 43 -1.87 -3.80 -5.05
C TYR A 43 -2.00 -2.74 -6.16
N PHE A 44 -0.89 -2.16 -6.61
CA PHE A 44 -0.91 -1.26 -7.78
C PHE A 44 -1.44 -1.94 -9.04
N LYS A 45 -1.05 -3.20 -9.30
CA LYS A 45 -1.60 -3.97 -10.43
C LYS A 45 -3.12 -4.13 -10.30
N TYR A 46 -3.63 -4.46 -9.12
CA TYR A 46 -5.06 -4.54 -8.84
C TYR A 46 -5.76 -3.20 -9.09
N LEU A 47 -5.25 -2.10 -8.51
CA LEU A 47 -5.86 -0.77 -8.68
C LEU A 47 -5.89 -0.33 -10.14
N ASN A 48 -4.86 -0.66 -10.93
CA ASN A 48 -4.84 -0.36 -12.36
C ASN A 48 -5.92 -1.15 -13.12
N GLN A 49 -6.22 -2.38 -12.73
CA GLN A 49 -7.34 -3.14 -13.31
C GLN A 49 -8.69 -2.53 -12.97
N ILE A 50 -8.84 -1.94 -11.78
CA ILE A 50 -10.08 -1.29 -11.35
C ILE A 50 -10.35 0.02 -12.07
N GLN A 51 -9.33 0.71 -12.58
CA GLN A 51 -9.53 1.95 -13.33
C GLN A 51 -10.42 1.82 -14.58
N VAL A 52 -10.61 0.61 -15.09
CA VAL A 52 -11.43 0.35 -16.29
C VAL A 52 -12.87 -0.06 -15.98
N ILE A 53 -13.26 -0.19 -14.71
CA ILE A 53 -14.67 -0.43 -14.36
C ILE A 53 -15.49 0.84 -14.62
N GLY A 54 -16.72 0.66 -15.10
CA GLY A 54 -17.60 1.79 -15.42
C GLY A 54 -17.94 2.65 -14.19
N SER A 55 -18.10 3.94 -14.39
CA SER A 55 -18.46 4.90 -13.32
C SER A 55 -19.77 4.54 -12.63
N ASP A 56 -20.73 3.95 -13.36
CA ASP A 56 -22.01 3.52 -12.81
C ASP A 56 -21.95 2.21 -12.01
N THR A 57 -20.81 1.51 -12.06
CA THR A 57 -20.64 0.27 -11.28
C THR A 57 -20.69 0.60 -9.79
N LYS A 58 -21.62 -0.04 -9.09
CA LYS A 58 -21.76 0.10 -7.64
C LYS A 58 -20.78 -0.83 -6.94
N VAL A 59 -19.91 -0.24 -6.15
CA VAL A 59 -18.88 -0.93 -5.36
C VAL A 59 -19.43 -1.27 -3.99
N PHE A 60 -19.27 -2.52 -3.56
CA PHE A 60 -19.64 -3.04 -2.25
C PHE A 60 -18.37 -3.46 -1.51
N PRO A 61 -17.85 -2.61 -0.61
CA PRO A 61 -16.70 -2.90 0.22
C PRO A 61 -17.09 -3.73 1.44
N CYS A 62 -16.12 -4.32 2.16
CA CYS A 62 -16.32 -4.97 3.46
C CYS A 62 -16.51 -3.97 4.60
N HIS A 63 -16.01 -2.75 4.44
CA HIS A 63 -16.15 -1.67 5.41
C HIS A 63 -16.77 -0.44 4.77
N ASP A 64 -17.49 0.36 5.56
CA ASP A 64 -18.24 1.52 5.10
C ASP A 64 -19.44 1.17 4.18
N TRP A 65 -19.93 2.17 3.47
CA TRP A 65 -21.11 2.07 2.62
C TRP A 65 -20.77 1.80 1.16
N PRO A 66 -21.67 1.15 0.42
CA PRO A 66 -21.53 1.02 -1.02
C PRO A 66 -21.41 2.40 -1.70
N PHE A 67 -20.56 2.47 -2.72
CA PHE A 67 -20.27 3.71 -3.43
C PHE A 67 -20.17 3.50 -4.95
N LYS A 68 -20.09 4.58 -5.70
CA LYS A 68 -19.83 4.62 -7.14
C LYS A 68 -18.43 5.21 -7.41
N ASP A 69 -18.06 5.30 -8.67
CA ASP A 69 -16.78 5.88 -9.09
C ASP A 69 -15.53 5.14 -8.53
N GLY A 70 -15.62 3.81 -8.45
CA GLY A 70 -14.51 2.96 -8.00
C GLY A 70 -13.21 3.22 -8.78
N SER A 71 -13.30 3.57 -10.06
CA SER A 71 -12.15 3.95 -10.90
C SER A 71 -11.47 5.24 -10.44
N VAL A 72 -12.23 6.23 -9.98
CA VAL A 72 -11.69 7.47 -9.39
C VAL A 72 -11.00 7.14 -8.08
N ARG A 73 -11.68 6.37 -7.22
CA ARG A 73 -11.11 5.95 -5.94
C ARG A 73 -9.81 5.15 -6.11
N ALA A 74 -9.72 4.27 -7.10
CA ALA A 74 -8.49 3.54 -7.41
C ALA A 74 -7.34 4.49 -7.77
N LYS A 75 -7.60 5.52 -8.57
CA LYS A 75 -6.60 6.56 -8.90
C LYS A 75 -6.13 7.33 -7.65
N ASP A 76 -7.05 7.66 -6.74
CA ASP A 76 -6.71 8.37 -5.51
C ASP A 76 -5.82 7.51 -4.59
N LEU A 77 -6.10 6.20 -4.50
CA LEU A 77 -5.26 5.27 -3.75
C LEU A 77 -3.86 5.12 -4.37
N ILE A 78 -3.75 5.06 -5.69
CA ILE A 78 -2.45 5.06 -6.39
C ILE A 78 -1.67 6.36 -6.06
N LYS A 79 -2.32 7.53 -6.12
CA LYS A 79 -1.69 8.80 -5.75
C LYS A 79 -1.23 8.81 -4.30
N HIS A 80 -2.05 8.28 -3.40
CA HIS A 80 -1.75 8.21 -1.97
C HIS A 80 -0.46 7.40 -1.71
N HIS A 81 -0.36 6.18 -2.25
CA HIS A 81 0.84 5.37 -2.06
C HIS A 81 2.06 5.93 -2.79
N ASN A 82 1.91 6.47 -4.00
CA ASN A 82 3.00 7.14 -4.70
C ASN A 82 3.53 8.37 -3.94
N HIS A 83 2.65 9.10 -3.26
CA HIS A 83 3.08 10.21 -2.39
C HIS A 83 3.96 9.70 -1.24
N ARG A 84 3.57 8.61 -0.56
CA ARG A 84 4.35 8.00 0.51
C ARG A 84 5.70 7.46 0.01
N LEU A 85 5.72 6.78 -1.13
CA LEU A 85 6.96 6.34 -1.78
C LEU A 85 7.90 7.53 -2.06
N LYS A 86 7.33 8.64 -2.54
CA LYS A 86 8.11 9.87 -2.78
C LYS A 86 8.69 10.43 -1.49
N LEU A 87 7.95 10.50 -0.39
CA LEU A 87 8.46 10.97 0.91
C LEU A 87 9.65 10.13 1.37
N ILE A 88 9.54 8.79 1.27
CA ILE A 88 10.65 7.87 1.60
C ILE A 88 11.86 8.14 0.70
N LEU A 89 11.68 8.22 -0.62
CA LEU A 89 12.76 8.47 -1.57
C LEU A 89 13.44 9.82 -1.34
N ASP A 90 12.68 10.85 -0.98
CA ASP A 90 13.25 12.17 -0.69
C ASP A 90 14.11 12.14 0.58
N GLU A 91 13.73 11.37 1.61
CA GLU A 91 14.55 11.18 2.81
C GLU A 91 15.79 10.32 2.54
N LEU A 92 15.67 9.27 1.72
CA LEU A 92 16.80 8.40 1.34
C LEU A 92 17.93 9.13 0.61
N LYS A 93 17.68 10.29 0.00
CA LYS A 93 18.72 11.15 -0.58
C LYS A 93 19.63 11.78 0.48
N ASN A 94 19.14 11.89 1.71
CA ASN A 94 19.83 12.59 2.80
C ASN A 94 20.49 11.60 3.76
N ARG A 95 19.87 10.45 4.01
CA ARG A 95 20.36 9.44 4.96
C ARG A 95 19.78 8.06 4.70
N SER A 96 20.44 7.06 5.23
CA SER A 96 19.87 5.73 5.39
C SER A 96 18.75 5.75 6.45
N ILE A 97 17.69 4.96 6.24
CA ILE A 97 16.55 4.89 7.14
C ILE A 97 16.20 3.45 7.51
N THR A 98 15.56 3.27 8.65
CA THR A 98 14.99 2.03 9.13
C THR A 98 13.48 1.98 8.86
N ILE A 99 12.83 0.83 9.17
CA ILE A 99 11.37 0.71 9.13
C ILE A 99 10.73 1.73 10.10
N MET A 100 11.31 1.94 11.28
CA MET A 100 10.77 2.87 12.27
C MET A 100 10.84 4.31 11.78
N ASP A 101 11.96 4.73 11.18
CA ASP A 101 12.08 6.05 10.54
C ASP A 101 11.01 6.22 9.44
N SER A 102 10.76 5.20 8.63
CA SER A 102 9.78 5.27 7.55
C SER A 102 8.34 5.45 8.06
N ILE A 103 8.00 4.92 9.24
CA ILE A 103 6.70 5.18 9.87
C ILE A 103 6.55 6.68 10.16
N GLU A 104 7.56 7.32 10.74
CA GLU A 104 7.52 8.75 11.03
C GLU A 104 7.44 9.62 9.76
N ILE A 105 8.01 9.13 8.65
CA ILE A 105 8.00 9.81 7.35
C ILE A 105 6.62 9.75 6.68
N ILE A 106 5.96 8.58 6.70
CA ILE A 106 4.74 8.37 5.91
C ILE A 106 3.44 8.61 6.68
N PHE A 107 3.50 8.69 8.01
CA PHE A 107 2.35 9.01 8.84
C PHE A 107 2.51 10.38 9.48
N ASP A 108 1.62 11.30 9.18
CA ASP A 108 1.60 12.69 9.67
C ASP A 108 1.08 12.82 11.12
N ARG A 109 0.84 11.69 11.79
CA ARG A 109 0.32 11.62 13.16
C ARG A 109 1.09 10.60 13.99
N LYS A 110 1.11 10.78 15.29
CA LYS A 110 1.65 9.76 16.21
C LYS A 110 0.80 8.50 16.14
N ILE A 111 1.44 7.37 15.90
CA ILE A 111 0.80 6.04 15.88
C ILE A 111 0.76 5.50 17.31
N GLY A 112 -0.44 5.11 17.75
CA GLY A 112 -0.62 4.45 19.06
C GLY A 112 -0.19 2.97 19.00
N ASP A 113 0.11 2.41 20.17
CA ASP A 113 0.64 1.05 20.31
C ASP A 113 -0.26 -0.01 19.64
N GLU A 114 -1.58 0.15 19.74
CA GLU A 114 -2.56 -0.75 19.13
C GLU A 114 -2.52 -0.76 17.58
N GLN A 115 -2.04 0.32 16.98
CA GLN A 115 -1.96 0.47 15.52
C GLN A 115 -0.53 0.26 14.99
N MET A 116 0.45 0.14 15.86
CA MET A 116 1.87 0.07 15.49
C MET A 116 2.16 -1.12 14.56
N HIS A 117 1.57 -2.28 14.80
CA HIS A 117 1.79 -3.46 13.96
C HIS A 117 1.30 -3.25 12.50
N PHE A 118 0.20 -2.52 12.30
CA PHE A 118 -0.28 -2.14 10.96
C PHE A 118 0.67 -1.14 10.30
N ALA A 119 1.14 -0.15 11.07
CA ALA A 119 2.07 0.86 10.56
C ALA A 119 3.42 0.23 10.15
N ILE A 120 3.94 -0.72 10.93
CA ILE A 120 5.16 -1.47 10.60
C ILE A 120 4.97 -2.24 9.29
N GLY A 121 3.87 -2.98 9.16
CA GLY A 121 3.59 -3.77 7.96
C GLY A 121 3.45 -2.89 6.70
N GLU A 122 2.77 -1.76 6.83
CA GLU A 122 2.59 -0.81 5.71
C GLU A 122 3.90 -0.11 5.33
N ALA A 123 4.67 0.35 6.31
CA ALA A 123 5.98 0.95 6.08
C ALA A 123 6.95 -0.03 5.39
N ARG A 124 6.99 -1.27 5.87
CA ARG A 124 7.77 -2.35 5.24
C ARG A 124 7.34 -2.62 3.81
N ALA A 125 6.04 -2.69 3.52
CA ALA A 125 5.56 -2.92 2.17
C ALA A 125 6.02 -1.82 1.19
N HIS A 126 6.08 -0.57 1.62
CA HIS A 126 6.62 0.53 0.81
C HIS A 126 8.14 0.40 0.60
N LEU A 127 8.90 0.07 1.63
CA LEU A 127 10.36 -0.12 1.54
C LEU A 127 10.72 -1.31 0.65
N ILE A 128 10.04 -2.45 0.79
CA ILE A 128 10.22 -3.62 -0.07
C ILE A 128 9.91 -3.28 -1.53
N HIS A 129 8.83 -2.52 -1.78
CA HIS A 129 8.51 -2.09 -3.13
C HIS A 129 9.63 -1.26 -3.76
N LEU A 130 10.25 -0.35 -3.01
CA LEU A 130 11.39 0.44 -3.50
C LEU A 130 12.63 -0.43 -3.75
N ASP A 131 12.90 -1.42 -2.91
CA ASP A 131 14.01 -2.34 -3.06
C ASP A 131 13.81 -3.25 -4.30
N VAL A 132 12.67 -3.93 -4.40
CA VAL A 132 12.34 -4.82 -5.52
C VAL A 132 12.29 -4.08 -6.86
N THR A 133 11.88 -2.80 -6.86
CA THR A 133 11.86 -1.97 -8.08
C THR A 133 13.19 -1.29 -8.39
N GLY A 134 14.25 -1.54 -7.61
CA GLY A 134 15.59 -1.00 -7.82
C GLY A 134 15.67 0.52 -7.61
N GLN A 135 14.88 1.07 -6.69
CA GLN A 135 14.90 2.48 -6.32
C GLN A 135 15.59 2.72 -4.97
N ALA A 136 15.73 1.67 -4.18
CA ALA A 136 16.50 1.64 -2.94
C ALA A 136 17.24 0.30 -2.83
N LYS A 137 18.13 0.17 -1.87
CA LYS A 137 18.75 -1.09 -1.48
C LYS A 137 18.63 -1.29 0.03
N SER A 138 18.46 -2.54 0.45
CA SER A 138 18.43 -2.93 1.85
C SER A 138 19.74 -3.61 2.26
N GLU A 139 20.22 -3.30 3.46
CA GLU A 139 21.38 -3.94 4.09
C GLU A 139 21.09 -4.18 5.57
N MET A 140 21.48 -5.35 6.09
CA MET A 140 21.32 -5.70 7.50
C MET A 140 22.61 -5.40 8.25
N ASP A 141 22.53 -4.71 9.37
CA ASP A 141 23.65 -4.46 10.25
C ASP A 141 23.96 -5.68 11.17
N ASP A 142 25.07 -5.58 11.92
CA ASP A 142 25.52 -6.65 12.85
C ASP A 142 24.53 -6.91 14.02
N ARG A 143 23.57 -6.03 14.23
CA ARG A 143 22.52 -6.15 15.24
C ARG A 143 21.21 -6.72 14.69
N GLY A 144 21.18 -7.02 13.38
CA GLY A 144 20.00 -7.54 12.71
C GLY A 144 18.97 -6.47 12.31
N THR A 145 19.36 -5.17 12.35
CA THR A 145 18.50 -4.07 11.87
C THR A 145 18.68 -3.90 10.38
N VAL A 146 17.57 -3.83 9.63
CA VAL A 146 17.60 -3.56 8.20
C VAL A 146 17.57 -2.06 7.96
N HIS A 147 18.54 -1.58 7.20
CA HIS A 147 18.68 -0.20 6.76
C HIS A 147 18.44 -0.12 5.26
N TYR A 148 17.71 0.88 4.83
CA TYR A 148 17.46 1.19 3.43
C TYR A 148 18.22 2.45 3.04
N SER A 149 18.83 2.45 1.86
CA SER A 149 19.59 3.58 1.32
C SER A 149 19.27 3.80 -0.15
N CYS A 150 19.56 5.01 -0.65
CA CYS A 150 19.48 5.30 -2.08
C CYS A 150 20.46 4.43 -2.87
N LEU A 151 20.14 4.09 -4.10
CA LEU A 151 21.05 3.45 -5.06
C LEU A 151 22.08 4.42 -5.59
#